data_29f896f4edb9e3b0cc98e2e3f0d352f8
#
_entry.id   29f896f4edb9e3b0cc98e2e3f0d352f8
#
_cell.length_a   1.000
_cell.length_b   1.000
_cell.length_c   1.000
_cell.angle_alpha   90.00
_cell.angle_beta   90.00
_cell.angle_gamma   90.00
#
_symmetry.space_group_name_H-M   'P 1'
#
loop_
_entity.id
_entity.type
_entity.pdbx_description
1 polymer ?
#
loop_
_entity_poly.entity_id
_entity_poly.type
_entity_poly.pdbx_seq_one_letter_code
_entity_poly.pdbx_strand_id
1 'polypeptide(L)'
;MGRHHVRNARNTEGFELVAVADPGGDRFGVAGSLPVLESVSAMIEVGIDAAIVAVPTVFHEEAALALAEAGVHTLVEKPLAASVEAGQRVAEAFKSAGLVGAVGYVERCNPALLEMRKRLAEGQLGDVYQVVTRRQSPFPARISDVGVV
;
A
#
# COMPACT_ATOMS: atom_id res chain seq x y z
N MET A 1 1.31 7.56 6.92
CA MET A 1 0.37 7.07 5.87
C MET A 1 -0.83 6.38 6.50
N GLY A 2 -0.67 5.48 7.43
CA GLY A 2 -1.73 4.65 8.02
C GLY A 2 -3.04 5.38 8.36
N ARG A 3 -2.99 6.55 9.00
CA ARG A 3 -4.19 7.34 9.32
C ARG A 3 -5.09 7.67 8.11
N HIS A 4 -4.51 7.82 6.93
CA HIS A 4 -5.28 8.08 5.71
C HIS A 4 -5.96 6.81 5.22
N HIS A 5 -5.28 5.67 5.34
CA HIS A 5 -5.86 4.36 5.02
C HIS A 5 -7.01 4.00 5.96
N VAL A 6 -6.85 4.21 7.28
CA VAL A 6 -7.93 3.99 8.26
C VAL A 6 -9.17 4.80 7.89
N ARG A 7 -9.01 6.10 7.57
CA ARG A 7 -10.13 6.94 7.14
C ARG A 7 -10.78 6.44 5.85
N ASN A 8 -9.97 6.05 4.88
CA ASN A 8 -10.48 5.58 3.59
C ASN A 8 -11.19 4.24 3.72
N ALA A 9 -10.61 3.26 4.45
CA ALA A 9 -11.21 1.96 4.68
C ALA A 9 -12.59 2.07 5.36
N ARG A 10 -12.73 2.96 6.35
CA ARG A 10 -14.04 3.22 7.00
C ARG A 10 -15.11 3.76 6.06
N ASN A 11 -14.71 4.50 5.03
CA ASN A 11 -15.61 5.17 4.11
C ASN A 11 -15.78 4.43 2.78
N THR A 12 -15.11 3.27 2.61
CA THR A 12 -15.19 2.48 1.38
C THR A 12 -16.27 1.42 1.55
N GLU A 13 -17.28 1.47 0.70
CA GLU A 13 -18.37 0.49 0.67
C GLU A 13 -17.81 -0.92 0.40
N GLY A 14 -18.35 -1.93 1.09
CA GLY A 14 -17.92 -3.32 0.98
C GLY A 14 -16.71 -3.69 1.86
N PHE A 15 -16.20 -2.74 2.68
CA PHE A 15 -15.15 -2.99 3.66
C PHE A 15 -15.63 -2.72 5.08
N GLU A 16 -15.27 -3.61 5.98
CA GLU A 16 -15.40 -3.40 7.42
C GLU A 16 -14.01 -3.31 8.04
N LEU A 17 -13.68 -2.15 8.62
CA LEU A 17 -12.42 -1.99 9.35
C LEU A 17 -12.59 -2.56 10.76
N VAL A 18 -11.92 -3.67 11.03
CA VAL A 18 -12.09 -4.43 12.28
C VAL A 18 -11.01 -4.15 13.34
N ALA A 19 -9.81 -3.77 12.91
CA ALA A 19 -8.71 -3.46 13.81
C ALA A 19 -7.65 -2.56 13.14
N VAL A 20 -6.79 -1.97 13.96
CA VAL A 20 -5.57 -1.26 13.54
C VAL A 20 -4.39 -1.89 14.26
N ALA A 21 -3.26 -2.08 13.58
CA ALA A 21 -2.02 -2.55 14.22
C ALA A 21 -0.95 -1.46 14.15
N ASP A 22 -0.42 -1.08 15.28
CA ASP A 22 0.75 -0.17 15.41
C ASP A 22 1.44 -0.45 16.74
N PRO A 23 2.72 -0.91 16.75
CA PRO A 23 3.48 -1.14 17.97
C PRO A 23 3.61 0.11 18.86
N GLY A 24 3.50 1.29 18.28
CA GLY A 24 3.52 2.57 18.99
C GLY A 24 2.14 3.03 19.49
N GLY A 25 1.10 2.22 19.29
CA GLY A 25 -0.28 2.55 19.63
C GLY A 25 -0.91 3.59 18.72
N ASP A 26 -2.17 3.92 18.97
CA ASP A 26 -2.90 4.90 18.18
C ASP A 26 -2.57 6.35 18.57
N ARG A 27 -1.41 6.83 18.17
CA ARG A 27 -0.92 8.19 18.45
C ARG A 27 -1.82 9.31 17.91
N PHE A 28 -2.67 9.01 16.95
CA PHE A 28 -3.50 9.99 16.25
C PHE A 28 -5.00 9.85 16.56
N GLY A 29 -5.38 8.93 17.42
CA GLY A 29 -6.79 8.66 17.76
C GLY A 29 -7.64 8.20 16.59
N VAL A 30 -7.02 7.57 15.57
CA VAL A 30 -7.73 7.19 14.35
C VAL A 30 -8.45 5.86 14.46
N ALA A 31 -8.05 5.01 15.39
CA ALA A 31 -8.73 3.74 15.64
C ALA A 31 -10.13 3.94 16.22
N GLY A 32 -10.34 5.01 17.01
CA GLY A 32 -11.63 5.25 17.67
C GLY A 32 -11.94 4.13 18.67
N SER A 33 -13.05 3.40 18.44
CA SER A 33 -13.46 2.25 19.25
C SER A 33 -12.86 0.91 18.82
N LEU A 34 -12.09 0.89 17.73
CA LEU A 34 -11.50 -0.35 17.23
C LEU A 34 -10.31 -0.77 18.09
N PRO A 35 -10.04 -2.10 18.22
CA PRO A 35 -8.84 -2.59 18.86
C PRO A 35 -7.59 -2.08 18.16
N VAL A 36 -6.59 -1.71 18.97
CA VAL A 36 -5.24 -1.35 18.51
C VAL A 36 -4.32 -2.48 18.91
N LEU A 37 -3.78 -3.18 17.93
CA LEU A 37 -2.95 -4.37 18.10
C LEU A 37 -1.48 -4.00 17.97
N GLU A 38 -0.61 -4.81 18.56
CA GLU A 38 0.83 -4.50 18.62
C GLU A 38 1.64 -5.13 17.47
N SER A 39 1.03 -6.06 16.69
CA SER A 39 1.76 -6.82 15.67
C SER A 39 0.89 -7.28 14.51
N VAL A 40 1.55 -7.70 13.42
CA VAL A 40 0.91 -8.37 12.29
C VAL A 40 0.32 -9.72 12.72
N SER A 41 1.01 -10.46 13.59
CA SER A 41 0.51 -11.76 14.10
C SER A 41 -0.81 -11.59 14.84
N ALA A 42 -0.90 -10.60 15.73
CA ALA A 42 -2.15 -10.30 16.42
C ALA A 42 -3.28 -9.88 15.46
N MET A 43 -2.94 -9.18 14.36
CA MET A 43 -3.90 -8.86 13.31
C MET A 43 -4.42 -10.10 12.58
N ILE A 44 -3.54 -11.07 12.29
CA ILE A 44 -3.92 -12.35 11.66
C ILE A 44 -4.84 -13.15 12.59
N GLU A 45 -4.58 -13.17 13.89
CA GLU A 45 -5.42 -13.85 14.88
C GLU A 45 -6.86 -13.31 14.98
N VAL A 46 -7.10 -12.07 14.58
CA VAL A 46 -8.45 -11.50 14.49
C VAL A 46 -9.28 -12.19 13.40
N GLY A 47 -8.64 -12.81 12.40
CA GLY A 47 -9.33 -13.49 11.30
C GLY A 47 -9.81 -12.50 10.23
N ILE A 48 -8.88 -11.75 9.65
CA ILE A 48 -9.13 -10.74 8.61
C ILE A 48 -9.03 -11.35 7.21
N ASP A 49 -9.84 -10.83 6.27
CA ASP A 49 -9.78 -11.21 4.85
C ASP A 49 -8.77 -10.36 4.07
N ALA A 50 -8.56 -9.13 4.47
CA ALA A 50 -7.68 -8.19 3.81
C ALA A 50 -6.94 -7.27 4.78
N ALA A 51 -5.75 -6.83 4.38
CA ALA A 51 -4.92 -5.91 5.16
C ALA A 51 -4.33 -4.79 4.30
N ILE A 52 -4.01 -3.67 4.94
CA ILE A 52 -3.21 -2.59 4.35
C ILE A 52 -1.93 -2.45 5.16
N VAL A 53 -0.79 -2.70 4.52
CA VAL A 53 0.54 -2.54 5.12
C VAL A 53 1.06 -1.13 4.84
N ALA A 54 1.18 -0.33 5.90
CA ALA A 54 1.65 1.06 5.85
C ALA A 54 2.74 1.35 6.90
N VAL A 55 3.48 0.34 7.27
CA VAL A 55 4.66 0.39 8.16
C VAL A 55 5.85 1.06 7.45
N PRO A 56 6.99 1.33 8.10
CA PRO A 56 8.22 1.72 7.41
C PRO A 56 8.66 0.66 6.38
N THR A 57 9.25 1.11 5.27
CA THR A 57 9.54 0.27 4.10
C THR A 57 10.37 -0.97 4.41
N VAL A 58 11.27 -0.87 5.36
CA VAL A 58 12.14 -2.00 5.78
C VAL A 58 11.36 -3.18 6.36
N PHE A 59 10.13 -2.96 6.82
CA PHE A 59 9.24 -3.98 7.39
C PHE A 59 8.15 -4.45 6.39
N HIS A 60 8.10 -3.89 5.18
CA HIS A 60 7.06 -4.26 4.19
C HIS A 60 7.13 -5.73 3.82
N GLU A 61 8.34 -6.26 3.55
CA GLU A 61 8.53 -7.66 3.16
C GLU A 61 8.04 -8.61 4.25
N GLU A 62 8.53 -8.44 5.48
CA GLU A 62 8.16 -9.30 6.61
C GLU A 62 6.65 -9.31 6.83
N ALA A 63 6.03 -8.13 6.89
CA ALA A 63 4.59 -8.01 7.10
C ALA A 63 3.78 -8.63 5.94
N ALA A 64 4.19 -8.37 4.70
CA ALA A 64 3.49 -8.89 3.53
C ALA A 64 3.60 -10.41 3.40
N LEU A 65 4.77 -11.00 3.68
CA LEU A 65 4.95 -12.45 3.63
C LEU A 65 4.14 -13.15 4.72
N ALA A 66 4.11 -12.63 5.95
CA ALA A 66 3.28 -13.18 7.02
C ALA A 66 1.78 -13.15 6.67
N LEU A 67 1.30 -12.07 6.07
CA LEU A 67 -0.08 -11.95 5.62
C LEU A 67 -0.39 -12.91 4.45
N ALA A 68 0.54 -13.06 3.50
CA ALA A 68 0.38 -14.00 2.39
C ALA A 68 0.32 -15.46 2.89
N GLU A 69 1.17 -15.85 3.84
CA GLU A 69 1.16 -17.17 4.47
C GLU A 69 -0.16 -17.45 5.21
N ALA A 70 -0.74 -16.41 5.82
CA ALA A 70 -2.03 -16.48 6.49
C ALA A 70 -3.25 -16.43 5.55
N GLY A 71 -3.04 -16.33 4.22
CA GLY A 71 -4.12 -16.27 3.25
C GLY A 71 -4.84 -14.92 3.15
N VAL A 72 -4.21 -13.82 3.58
CA VAL A 72 -4.81 -12.49 3.65
C VAL A 72 -4.49 -11.66 2.41
N HIS A 73 -5.52 -11.17 1.70
CA HIS A 73 -5.34 -10.23 0.61
C HIS A 73 -4.70 -8.93 1.10
N THR A 74 -3.71 -8.38 0.38
CA THR A 74 -2.94 -7.27 0.96
C THR A 74 -2.64 -6.16 -0.04
N LEU A 75 -2.85 -4.91 0.43
CA LEU A 75 -2.31 -3.71 -0.21
C LEU A 75 -1.08 -3.26 0.57
N VAL A 76 0.09 -3.24 -0.07
CA VAL A 76 1.33 -2.73 0.52
C VAL A 76 1.61 -1.32 0.02
N GLU A 77 1.94 -0.40 0.92
CA GLU A 77 2.36 0.95 0.52
C GLU A 77 3.63 0.92 -0.33
N LYS A 78 3.78 1.98 -1.10
CA LYS A 78 4.98 2.17 -1.93
C LYS A 78 6.17 2.71 -1.09
N PRO A 79 7.41 2.32 -1.44
CA PRO A 79 7.77 1.27 -2.40
C PRO A 79 7.39 -0.11 -1.86
N LEU A 80 7.18 -1.10 -2.74
CA LEU A 80 6.76 -2.46 -2.32
C LEU A 80 7.68 -3.07 -1.28
N ALA A 81 8.99 -2.89 -1.45
CA ALA A 81 10.02 -3.38 -0.54
C ALA A 81 11.27 -2.51 -0.61
N ALA A 82 12.25 -2.79 0.26
CA ALA A 82 13.53 -2.07 0.32
C ALA A 82 14.52 -2.46 -0.79
N SER A 83 14.33 -3.63 -1.42
CA SER A 83 15.14 -4.08 -2.56
C SER A 83 14.27 -4.77 -3.63
N VAL A 84 14.84 -4.95 -4.82
CA VAL A 84 14.16 -5.66 -5.93
C VAL A 84 13.90 -7.11 -5.57
N GLU A 85 14.87 -7.78 -4.98
CA GLU A 85 14.78 -9.19 -4.58
C GLU A 85 13.68 -9.41 -3.51
N ALA A 86 13.60 -8.51 -2.54
CA ALA A 86 12.53 -8.52 -1.53
C ALA A 86 11.15 -8.32 -2.20
N GLY A 87 11.05 -7.38 -3.12
CA GLY A 87 9.82 -7.15 -3.89
C GLY A 87 9.41 -8.36 -4.74
N GLN A 88 10.38 -9.06 -5.34
CA GLN A 88 10.13 -10.30 -6.10
C GLN A 88 9.61 -11.42 -5.19
N ARG A 89 10.19 -11.61 -4.01
CA ARG A 89 9.70 -12.62 -3.04
C ARG A 89 8.27 -12.33 -2.61
N VAL A 90 7.95 -11.08 -2.30
CA VAL A 90 6.57 -10.68 -1.95
C VAL A 90 5.62 -10.97 -3.12
N ALA A 91 5.96 -10.54 -4.33
CA ALA A 91 5.11 -10.75 -5.51
C ALA A 91 4.86 -12.25 -5.79
N GLU A 92 5.89 -13.09 -5.67
CA GLU A 92 5.78 -14.53 -5.89
C GLU A 92 4.95 -15.20 -4.78
N ALA A 93 5.07 -14.78 -3.53
CA ALA A 93 4.27 -15.31 -2.43
C ALA A 93 2.77 -15.11 -2.67
N PHE A 94 2.34 -13.89 -3.03
CA PHE A 94 0.94 -13.61 -3.33
C PHE A 94 0.45 -14.37 -4.58
N LYS A 95 1.27 -14.42 -5.63
CA LYS A 95 0.95 -15.15 -6.86
C LYS A 95 0.78 -16.66 -6.60
N SER A 96 1.72 -17.27 -5.87
CA SER A 96 1.69 -18.71 -5.57
C SER A 96 0.54 -19.09 -4.65
N ALA A 97 0.14 -18.19 -3.73
CA ALA A 97 -1.01 -18.38 -2.86
C ALA A 97 -2.36 -18.07 -3.54
N GLY A 98 -2.37 -17.55 -4.76
CA GLY A 98 -3.61 -17.14 -5.45
C GLY A 98 -4.29 -15.93 -4.79
N LEU A 99 -3.54 -15.11 -4.08
CA LEU A 99 -4.04 -13.96 -3.34
C LEU A 99 -3.94 -12.66 -4.15
N VAL A 100 -4.79 -11.71 -3.82
CA VAL A 100 -4.68 -10.35 -4.34
C VAL A 100 -3.59 -9.63 -3.55
N GLY A 101 -2.48 -9.34 -4.23
CA GLY A 101 -1.43 -8.43 -3.77
C GLY A 101 -1.47 -7.14 -4.59
N ALA A 102 -1.59 -5.99 -3.94
CA ALA A 102 -1.60 -4.69 -4.58
C ALA A 102 -0.53 -3.76 -3.99
N VAL A 103 -0.06 -2.81 -4.78
CA VAL A 103 0.89 -1.79 -4.32
C VAL A 103 0.25 -0.41 -4.36
N GLY A 104 0.48 0.39 -3.33
CA GLY A 104 -0.09 1.74 -3.15
C GLY A 104 0.39 2.79 -4.15
N TYR A 105 0.45 2.47 -5.43
CA TYR A 105 0.76 3.41 -6.51
C TYR A 105 -0.44 4.29 -6.84
N VAL A 106 -0.80 5.17 -5.95
CA VAL A 106 -2.03 6.00 -6.03
C VAL A 106 -2.15 6.83 -7.31
N GLU A 107 -1.03 7.23 -7.91
CA GLU A 107 -1.05 7.98 -9.17
C GLU A 107 -1.58 7.15 -10.35
N ARG A 108 -1.57 5.83 -10.26
CA ARG A 108 -2.21 4.96 -11.27
C ARG A 108 -3.74 5.12 -11.30
N CYS A 109 -4.32 5.61 -10.20
CA CYS A 109 -5.75 5.88 -10.05
C CYS A 109 -6.06 7.38 -10.21
N ASN A 110 -5.08 8.23 -10.52
CA ASN A 110 -5.29 9.65 -10.73
C ASN A 110 -6.13 9.87 -11.99
N PRO A 111 -7.29 10.57 -11.91
CA PRO A 111 -8.19 10.76 -13.06
C PRO A 111 -7.50 11.40 -14.26
N ALA A 112 -6.57 12.34 -14.05
CA ALA A 112 -5.84 12.97 -15.14
C ALA A 112 -4.92 11.98 -15.88
N LEU A 113 -4.28 11.06 -15.13
CA LEU A 113 -3.44 10.02 -15.74
C LEU A 113 -4.28 8.93 -16.42
N LEU A 114 -5.44 8.60 -15.88
CA LEU A 114 -6.38 7.67 -16.52
C LEU A 114 -6.90 8.25 -17.84
N GLU A 115 -7.29 9.50 -17.87
CA GLU A 115 -7.74 10.19 -19.08
C GLU A 115 -6.60 10.31 -20.11
N MET A 116 -5.39 10.65 -19.69
CA MET A 116 -4.22 10.68 -20.58
C MET A 116 -3.98 9.29 -21.21
N ARG A 117 -4.00 8.22 -20.40
CA ARG A 117 -3.81 6.84 -20.90
C ARG A 117 -4.89 6.45 -21.90
N LYS A 118 -6.16 6.83 -21.62
CA LYS A 118 -7.28 6.60 -22.55
C LYS A 118 -7.01 7.27 -23.90
N ARG A 119 -6.68 8.56 -23.91
CA ARG A 119 -6.38 9.32 -25.16
C ARG A 119 -5.19 8.74 -25.94
N LEU A 120 -4.16 8.28 -25.22
CA LEU A 120 -3.05 7.57 -25.85
C LEU A 120 -3.50 6.28 -26.54
N ALA A 121 -4.28 5.45 -25.82
CA ALA A 121 -4.79 4.19 -26.37
C ALA A 121 -5.73 4.37 -27.56
N GLU A 122 -6.48 5.47 -27.60
CA GLU A 122 -7.37 5.85 -28.70
C GLU A 122 -6.64 6.55 -29.86
N GLY A 123 -5.32 6.70 -29.78
CA GLY A 123 -4.50 7.34 -30.84
C GLY A 123 -4.70 8.87 -30.94
N GLN A 124 -5.41 9.50 -30.00
CA GLN A 124 -5.73 10.94 -30.08
C GLN A 124 -4.51 11.85 -30.00
N LEU A 125 -3.38 11.35 -29.49
CA LEU A 125 -2.12 12.10 -29.39
C LEU A 125 -1.14 11.75 -30.51
N GLY A 126 -1.52 10.90 -31.47
CA GLY A 126 -0.64 10.40 -32.49
C GLY A 126 0.54 9.60 -31.95
N ASP A 127 1.67 9.62 -32.66
CA ASP A 127 2.90 9.00 -32.21
C ASP A 127 3.57 9.83 -31.10
N VAL A 128 3.89 9.21 -30.00
CA VAL A 128 4.53 9.88 -28.85
C VAL A 128 6.04 9.74 -28.95
N TYR A 129 6.73 10.82 -29.27
CA TYR A 129 8.20 10.83 -29.38
C TYR A 129 8.90 11.22 -28.10
N GLN A 130 8.22 11.97 -27.22
CA GLN A 130 8.81 12.44 -25.97
C GLN A 130 7.75 12.59 -24.90
N VAL A 131 8.09 12.19 -23.67
CA VAL A 131 7.32 12.47 -22.47
C VAL A 131 8.20 13.21 -21.47
N VAL A 132 7.73 14.37 -21.00
CA VAL A 132 8.42 15.15 -19.98
C VAL A 132 7.50 15.26 -18.76
N THR A 133 7.98 14.82 -17.61
CA THR A 133 7.28 14.96 -16.33
C THR A 133 8.07 15.85 -15.38
N ARG A 134 7.36 16.72 -14.66
CA ARG A 134 7.98 17.57 -13.64
C ARG A 134 7.18 17.48 -12.36
N ARG A 135 7.79 16.95 -11.29
CA ARG A 135 7.23 16.95 -9.95
C ARG A 135 8.20 17.64 -9.00
N GLN A 136 7.74 18.66 -8.33
CA GLN A 136 8.57 19.42 -7.39
C GLN A 136 7.85 19.53 -6.05
N SER A 137 8.57 19.24 -4.96
CA SER A 137 8.12 19.41 -3.59
C SER A 137 9.32 19.71 -2.69
N PRO A 138 9.13 20.27 -1.49
CA PRO A 138 10.20 20.30 -0.50
C PRO A 138 10.74 18.89 -0.22
N PHE A 139 12.00 18.82 0.22
CA PHE A 139 12.62 17.54 0.58
C PHE A 139 11.78 16.80 1.62
N PRO A 140 11.48 15.50 1.41
CA PRO A 140 10.61 14.74 2.31
C PRO A 140 11.33 14.30 3.58
N ALA A 141 11.65 15.23 4.48
CA ALA A 141 12.36 14.98 5.74
C ALA A 141 11.74 13.90 6.64
N ARG A 142 10.48 13.49 6.36
CA ARG A 142 9.79 12.41 7.07
C ARG A 142 10.26 10.99 6.68
N ILE A 143 10.98 10.85 5.56
CA ILE A 143 11.48 9.57 5.07
C ILE A 143 12.94 9.45 5.52
N SER A 144 13.22 8.47 6.39
CA SER A 144 14.54 8.26 6.98
C SER A 144 15.04 6.81 6.86
N ASP A 145 14.19 5.90 6.37
CA ASP A 145 14.45 4.46 6.33
C ASP A 145 14.93 3.96 4.96
N VAL A 146 14.74 4.74 3.91
CA VAL A 146 15.18 4.40 2.54
C VAL A 146 15.70 5.62 1.81
N GLY A 147 16.53 5.40 0.78
CA GLY A 147 16.94 6.48 -0.12
C GLY A 147 15.75 7.07 -0.87
N VAL A 148 15.73 8.41 -0.97
CA VAL A 148 14.74 9.14 -1.77
C VAL A 148 15.44 9.61 -3.04
N VAL A 149 15.04 9.10 -4.18
CA VAL A 149 15.58 9.45 -5.51
C VAL A 149 14.62 10.39 -6.22
#